data_b1bbc5eea471856d3df91d546bc013b2
#
_entry.id   b1bbc5eea471856d3df91d546bc013b2
#
_cell.length_a   1.000
_cell.length_b   1.000
_cell.length_c   1.000
_cell.angle_alpha   90.00
_cell.angle_beta   90.00
_cell.angle_gamma   90.00
#
_symmetry.space_group_name_H-M   'P 1'
#
loop_
_entity.id
_entity.type
_entity.pdbx_description
1 polymer ?
#
loop_
_entity_poly.entity_id
_entity_poly.type
_entity_poly.pdbx_seq_one_letter_code
_entity_poly.pdbx_strand_id
1 'polypeptide(L)'
;MSIDQYRSRVNSSIWKGVAQSGVDLSQMPAEKQAALVNSISDQVLLAVNDMMDDLPGAAAGKAAVQDLAGEETVLWKGKPFLSLVESYILTSERIKISTGLLGKDYENYELIRIQDIDVAQTFSERVIKIGDIHIKGADPSSPEITLRNIPDPKGVYEILRKAWLAARRKYGLLFREEM
;
A
#
# COMPACT_ATOMS: atom_id res chain seq x y z
N MET A 1 -23.66 9.62 -1.72
CA MET A 1 -23.50 9.61 -0.26
C MET A 1 -22.08 10.07 0.03
N SER A 2 -21.89 10.99 1.00
CA SER A 2 -20.53 11.41 1.37
C SER A 2 -19.89 10.39 2.33
N ILE A 3 -18.55 10.37 2.37
CA ILE A 3 -17.76 9.50 3.27
C ILE A 3 -18.17 9.72 4.73
N ASP A 4 -18.48 10.96 5.12
CA ASP A 4 -18.94 11.30 6.46
C ASP A 4 -20.26 10.63 6.84
N GLN A 5 -21.15 10.42 5.87
CA GLN A 5 -22.42 9.70 6.11
C GLN A 5 -22.19 8.21 6.36
N TYR A 6 -21.23 7.58 5.65
CA TYR A 6 -20.87 6.18 5.93
C TYR A 6 -20.20 6.03 7.30
N ARG A 7 -19.25 6.92 7.62
CA ARG A 7 -18.58 6.94 8.92
C ARG A 7 -19.57 7.10 10.08
N SER A 8 -20.52 8.01 9.95
CA SER A 8 -21.56 8.23 10.96
C SER A 8 -22.43 6.99 11.13
N ARG A 9 -22.77 6.28 10.08
CA ARG A 9 -23.54 5.02 10.14
C ARG A 9 -22.75 3.90 10.82
N VAL A 10 -21.47 3.74 10.48
CA VAL A 10 -20.60 2.74 11.10
C VAL A 10 -20.43 3.04 12.58
N ASN A 11 -20.17 4.28 12.98
CA ASN A 11 -20.09 4.72 14.37
C ASN A 11 -21.36 4.39 15.14
N SER A 12 -22.52 4.70 14.56
CA SER A 12 -23.82 4.39 15.18
C SER A 12 -24.03 2.88 15.37
N SER A 13 -23.60 2.08 14.41
CA SER A 13 -23.71 0.61 14.47
C SER A 13 -22.79 0.04 15.56
N ILE A 14 -21.57 0.57 15.69
CA ILE A 14 -20.63 0.15 16.73
C ILE A 14 -21.17 0.51 18.12
N TRP A 15 -21.66 1.72 18.32
CA TRP A 15 -22.29 2.10 19.58
C TRP A 15 -23.48 1.20 19.95
N LYS A 16 -24.30 0.84 18.97
CA LYS A 16 -25.40 -0.10 19.17
C LYS A 16 -24.89 -1.49 19.55
N GLY A 17 -23.84 -1.99 18.90
CA GLY A 17 -23.19 -3.25 19.24
C GLY A 17 -22.59 -3.26 20.65
N VAL A 18 -21.92 -2.18 21.06
CA VAL A 18 -21.40 -2.01 22.42
C VAL A 18 -22.52 -2.04 23.44
N ALA A 19 -23.61 -1.31 23.20
CA ALA A 19 -24.76 -1.31 24.10
C ALA A 19 -25.43 -2.70 24.23
N GLN A 20 -25.43 -3.50 23.18
CA GLN A 20 -25.99 -4.85 23.16
C GLN A 20 -25.05 -5.91 23.76
N SER A 21 -23.75 -5.67 23.77
CA SER A 21 -22.75 -6.62 24.28
C SER A 21 -22.68 -6.69 25.79
N GLY A 22 -23.31 -5.76 26.51
CA GLY A 22 -23.24 -5.65 27.96
C GLY A 22 -21.90 -5.15 28.51
N VAL A 23 -21.01 -4.68 27.62
CA VAL A 23 -19.74 -4.08 28.05
C VAL A 23 -20.00 -2.71 28.66
N ASP A 24 -19.62 -2.56 29.94
CA ASP A 24 -19.72 -1.29 30.63
C ASP A 24 -18.54 -0.39 30.37
N LEU A 25 -18.74 0.63 29.55
CA LEU A 25 -17.74 1.66 29.26
C LEU A 25 -17.84 2.88 30.18
N SER A 26 -18.73 2.88 31.18
CA SER A 26 -18.95 4.05 32.07
C SER A 26 -17.71 4.44 32.88
N GLN A 27 -16.81 3.49 33.12
CA GLN A 27 -15.52 3.72 33.79
C GLN A 27 -14.46 4.42 32.89
N MET A 28 -14.73 4.53 31.60
CA MET A 28 -13.80 5.12 30.65
C MET A 28 -14.21 6.58 30.32
N PRO A 29 -13.29 7.55 30.35
CA PRO A 29 -13.58 8.92 29.92
C PRO A 29 -14.21 8.98 28.54
N ALA A 30 -15.17 9.88 28.33
CA ALA A 30 -15.92 10.00 27.07
C ALA A 30 -15.02 10.18 25.84
N GLU A 31 -13.89 10.92 25.98
CA GLU A 31 -12.89 11.08 24.92
C GLU A 31 -12.26 9.74 24.52
N LYS A 32 -11.94 8.86 25.46
CA LYS A 32 -11.38 7.55 25.18
C LYS A 32 -12.40 6.60 24.56
N GLN A 33 -13.68 6.70 24.97
CA GLN A 33 -14.77 5.96 24.35
C GLN A 33 -14.93 6.37 22.87
N ALA A 34 -14.95 7.68 22.60
CA ALA A 34 -15.05 8.20 21.25
C ALA A 34 -13.84 7.81 20.37
N ALA A 35 -12.63 7.87 20.94
CA ALA A 35 -11.40 7.44 20.24
C ALA A 35 -11.44 5.94 19.91
N LEU A 36 -11.90 5.10 20.82
CA LEU A 36 -12.06 3.65 20.60
C LEU A 36 -13.04 3.36 19.45
N VAL A 37 -14.23 3.98 19.51
CA VAL A 37 -15.27 3.78 18.48
C VAL A 37 -14.80 4.30 17.12
N ASN A 38 -14.14 5.44 17.07
CA ASN A 38 -13.57 5.96 15.82
C ASN A 38 -12.50 5.02 15.26
N SER A 39 -11.61 4.50 16.11
CA SER A 39 -10.58 3.53 15.68
C SER A 39 -11.20 2.25 15.12
N ILE A 40 -12.23 1.70 15.76
CA ILE A 40 -12.93 0.52 15.25
C ILE A 40 -13.65 0.84 13.94
N SER A 41 -14.28 2.01 13.83
CA SER A 41 -14.94 2.44 12.59
C SER A 41 -13.98 2.57 11.43
N ASP A 42 -12.81 3.14 11.68
CA ASP A 42 -11.78 3.28 10.68
C ASP A 42 -11.26 1.91 10.21
N GLN A 43 -11.08 0.95 11.12
CA GLN A 43 -10.71 -0.43 10.79
C GLN A 43 -11.79 -1.16 9.98
N VAL A 44 -13.06 -1.00 10.32
CA VAL A 44 -14.18 -1.60 9.58
C VAL A 44 -14.26 -1.02 8.16
N LEU A 45 -14.13 0.29 8.02
CA LEU A 45 -14.14 0.95 6.70
C LEU A 45 -12.97 0.50 5.84
N LEU A 46 -11.79 0.30 6.44
CA LEU A 46 -10.63 -0.26 5.75
C LEU A 46 -10.88 -1.69 5.29
N ALA A 47 -11.36 -2.55 6.17
CA ALA A 47 -11.66 -3.93 5.84
C ALA A 47 -12.68 -4.04 4.70
N VAL A 48 -13.72 -3.21 4.72
CA VAL A 48 -14.72 -3.14 3.63
C VAL A 48 -14.09 -2.66 2.33
N ASN A 49 -13.23 -1.64 2.38
CA ASN A 49 -12.53 -1.15 1.19
C ASN A 49 -11.57 -2.20 0.61
N ASP A 50 -10.85 -2.93 1.46
CA ASP A 50 -9.98 -4.03 1.02
C ASP A 50 -10.80 -5.17 0.37
N MET A 51 -11.95 -5.52 0.96
CA MET A 51 -12.87 -6.51 0.38
C MET A 51 -13.44 -6.04 -0.98
N MET A 52 -13.72 -4.74 -1.14
CA MET A 52 -14.18 -4.19 -2.42
C MET A 52 -13.09 -4.18 -3.48
N ASP A 53 -11.82 -3.98 -3.10
CA ASP A 53 -10.69 -4.05 -4.03
C ASP A 53 -10.39 -5.50 -4.49
N ASP A 54 -10.77 -6.50 -3.68
CA ASP A 54 -10.59 -7.94 -3.98
C ASP A 54 -11.77 -8.58 -4.75
N LEU A 55 -12.90 -7.89 -4.92
CA LEU A 55 -14.03 -8.39 -5.68
C LEU A 55 -13.73 -8.40 -7.21
N PRO A 56 -14.01 -9.49 -7.93
CA PRO A 56 -13.75 -9.61 -9.38
C PRO A 56 -14.55 -8.64 -10.28
N GLY A 57 -15.28 -7.73 -9.73
CA GLY A 57 -16.06 -6.70 -10.45
C GLY A 57 -15.63 -5.26 -10.16
N ALA A 58 -14.82 -5.01 -9.13
CA ALA A 58 -14.38 -3.66 -8.78
C ALA A 58 -13.31 -3.09 -9.75
N ALA A 59 -12.71 -3.95 -10.57
CA ALA A 59 -11.80 -3.56 -11.64
C ALA A 59 -12.50 -2.79 -12.78
N ALA A 60 -13.82 -2.88 -12.92
CA ALA A 60 -14.55 -2.27 -14.02
C ALA A 60 -14.72 -0.74 -13.89
N GLY A 61 -14.53 -0.16 -12.71
CA GLY A 61 -14.61 1.29 -12.49
C GLY A 61 -13.27 2.03 -12.63
N LYS A 62 -12.15 1.31 -12.65
CA LYS A 62 -10.78 1.87 -12.83
C LYS A 62 -10.18 1.56 -14.20
N ALA A 63 -10.88 0.88 -15.08
CA ALA A 63 -10.43 0.48 -16.42
C ALA A 63 -10.57 1.57 -17.49
N ALA A 64 -10.75 2.83 -17.11
CA ALA A 64 -10.92 3.93 -18.07
C ALA A 64 -9.61 4.69 -18.41
N VAL A 65 -8.46 4.16 -18.03
CA VAL A 65 -7.18 4.54 -18.63
C VAL A 65 -6.44 3.26 -18.99
N GLN A 66 -7.00 2.54 -19.96
CA GLN A 66 -6.23 1.56 -20.72
C GLN A 66 -5.27 2.34 -21.61
N ASP A 67 -4.06 2.43 -21.12
CA ASP A 67 -2.92 2.94 -21.86
C ASP A 67 -2.67 2.03 -23.07
N LEU A 68 -2.50 2.66 -24.24
CA LEU A 68 -2.15 2.07 -25.52
C LEU A 68 -0.69 1.51 -25.56
N ALA A 69 -0.08 1.21 -24.44
CA ALA A 69 1.25 0.64 -24.32
C ALA A 69 1.22 -0.63 -23.50
N GLY A 70 1.24 -1.77 -24.18
CA GLY A 70 1.56 -3.12 -23.68
C GLY A 70 1.03 -3.47 -22.29
N GLU A 71 0.36 -4.61 -22.16
CA GLU A 71 -0.27 -5.07 -20.91
C GLU A 71 0.63 -4.92 -19.68
N GLU A 72 0.35 -3.91 -18.86
CA GLU A 72 0.99 -3.73 -17.56
C GLU A 72 0.52 -4.85 -16.63
N THR A 73 1.42 -5.76 -16.27
CA THR A 73 1.11 -6.91 -15.41
C THR A 73 1.50 -6.64 -13.97
N VAL A 74 0.64 -7.04 -13.04
CA VAL A 74 0.94 -6.98 -11.62
C VAL A 74 1.84 -8.15 -11.24
N LEU A 75 3.00 -7.85 -10.66
CA LEU A 75 4.00 -8.83 -10.25
C LEU A 75 3.96 -9.13 -8.76
N TRP A 76 3.61 -8.13 -7.95
CA TRP A 76 3.50 -8.27 -6.51
C TRP A 76 2.59 -7.19 -5.91
N LYS A 77 1.87 -7.56 -4.85
CA LYS A 77 1.09 -6.63 -4.02
C LYS A 77 1.43 -6.87 -2.56
N GLY A 78 1.56 -5.82 -1.79
CA GLY A 78 1.83 -5.91 -0.37
C GLY A 78 1.49 -4.65 0.40
N LYS A 79 1.55 -4.80 1.73
CA LYS A 79 1.36 -3.70 2.68
C LYS A 79 2.52 -3.73 3.67
N PRO A 80 2.95 -2.58 4.21
CA PRO A 80 3.87 -2.55 5.34
C PRO A 80 3.31 -3.34 6.52
N PHE A 81 4.16 -4.05 7.22
CA PHE A 81 3.76 -4.77 8.43
C PHE A 81 3.13 -3.80 9.43
N LEU A 82 1.91 -4.10 9.90
CA LEU A 82 1.08 -3.27 10.76
C LEU A 82 0.61 -1.93 10.16
N SER A 83 0.81 -1.66 8.89
CA SER A 83 0.23 -0.48 8.26
C SER A 83 -1.20 -0.75 7.79
N LEU A 84 -2.11 0.16 8.15
CA LEU A 84 -3.50 0.15 7.70
C LEU A 84 -3.76 1.20 6.62
N VAL A 85 -2.78 2.06 6.35
CA VAL A 85 -2.95 3.24 5.51
C VAL A 85 -2.12 3.21 4.23
N GLU A 86 -1.16 2.29 4.14
CA GLU A 86 -0.20 2.24 3.05
C GLU A 86 -0.26 0.88 2.35
N SER A 87 -0.23 0.90 1.02
CA SER A 87 -0.16 -0.32 0.21
C SER A 87 0.70 -0.10 -1.01
N TYR A 88 1.35 -1.16 -1.44
CA TYR A 88 2.28 -1.17 -2.56
C TYR A 88 1.83 -2.15 -3.63
N ILE A 89 1.93 -1.77 -4.89
CA ILE A 89 1.71 -2.65 -6.04
C ILE A 89 2.90 -2.49 -6.97
N LEU A 90 3.62 -3.58 -7.17
CA LEU A 90 4.68 -3.67 -8.17
C LEU A 90 4.11 -4.24 -9.45
N THR A 91 4.30 -3.53 -10.54
CA THR A 91 3.91 -3.98 -11.88
C THR A 91 5.14 -4.18 -12.76
N SER A 92 4.93 -4.59 -14.00
CA SER A 92 6.00 -4.70 -15.01
C SER A 92 6.59 -3.34 -15.43
N GLU A 93 5.93 -2.21 -15.11
CA GLU A 93 6.30 -0.87 -15.58
C GLU A 93 6.62 0.10 -14.42
N ARG A 94 5.94 -0.03 -13.27
CA ARG A 94 6.03 0.93 -12.17
C ARG A 94 5.74 0.32 -10.80
N ILE A 95 6.13 1.05 -9.76
CA ILE A 95 5.70 0.85 -8.39
C ILE A 95 4.59 1.84 -8.12
N LYS A 96 3.43 1.35 -7.68
CA LYS A 96 2.30 2.18 -7.25
C LYS A 96 2.25 2.17 -5.73
N ILE A 97 2.36 3.34 -5.13
CA ILE A 97 2.25 3.55 -3.68
C ILE A 97 0.91 4.21 -3.43
N SER A 98 0.12 3.64 -2.56
CA SER A 98 -1.16 4.22 -2.15
C SER A 98 -1.11 4.49 -0.66
N THR A 99 -1.33 5.74 -0.27
CA THR A 99 -1.31 6.19 1.13
C THR A 99 -2.63 6.85 1.47
N GLY A 100 -3.15 6.60 2.64
CA GLY A 100 -4.34 7.26 3.17
C GLY A 100 -5.44 6.29 3.58
N LEU A 101 -6.21 6.70 4.60
CA LEU A 101 -7.29 5.94 5.21
C LEU A 101 -8.65 6.24 4.53
N LEU A 102 -8.95 7.50 4.32
CA LEU A 102 -10.24 8.00 3.80
C LEU A 102 -10.09 8.80 2.50
N GLY A 103 -8.88 9.26 2.18
CA GLY A 103 -8.46 9.82 0.92
C GLY A 103 -7.22 9.08 0.48
N LYS A 104 -7.19 8.58 -0.73
CA LYS A 104 -6.02 7.85 -1.23
C LYS A 104 -5.17 8.78 -2.06
N ASP A 105 -3.96 9.04 -1.62
CA ASP A 105 -2.90 9.62 -2.43
C ASP A 105 -2.21 8.48 -3.19
N TYR A 106 -2.03 8.67 -4.48
CA TYR A 106 -1.38 7.69 -5.34
C TYR A 106 -0.09 8.27 -5.89
N GLU A 107 1.01 7.61 -5.59
CA GLU A 107 2.31 7.90 -6.17
C GLU A 107 2.71 6.76 -7.10
N ASN A 108 3.21 7.11 -8.29
CA ASN A 108 3.70 6.14 -9.26
C ASN A 108 5.19 6.38 -9.48
N TYR A 109 5.98 5.33 -9.34
CA TYR A 109 7.41 5.37 -9.55
C TYR A 109 7.80 4.42 -10.69
N GLU A 110 8.19 4.96 -11.82
CA GLU A 110 8.49 4.19 -13.02
C GLU A 110 9.79 3.40 -12.87
N LEU A 111 9.76 2.10 -13.19
CA LEU A 111 10.92 1.21 -13.06
C LEU A 111 12.10 1.66 -13.92
N ILE A 112 11.83 2.28 -15.07
CA ILE A 112 12.87 2.78 -15.96
C ILE A 112 13.72 3.90 -15.35
N ARG A 113 13.15 4.64 -14.36
CA ARG A 113 13.85 5.73 -13.67
C ARG A 113 14.70 5.26 -12.49
N ILE A 114 14.58 3.99 -12.09
CA ILE A 114 15.36 3.43 -10.99
C ILE A 114 16.84 3.36 -11.36
N GLN A 115 17.68 3.83 -10.46
CA GLN A 115 19.14 3.78 -10.55
C GLN A 115 19.73 2.74 -9.61
N ASP A 116 19.15 2.61 -8.41
CA ASP A 116 19.65 1.71 -7.38
C ASP A 116 18.54 1.16 -6.51
N ILE A 117 18.73 -0.04 -5.96
CA ILE A 117 17.78 -0.73 -5.09
C ILE A 117 18.56 -1.42 -3.97
N ASP A 118 18.31 -1.00 -2.73
CA ASP A 118 18.93 -1.55 -1.55
C ASP A 118 17.92 -2.18 -0.59
N VAL A 119 18.31 -3.23 0.12
CA VAL A 119 17.50 -3.85 1.18
C VAL A 119 18.17 -3.61 2.52
N ALA A 120 17.45 -3.02 3.46
CA ALA A 120 17.88 -2.83 4.83
C ALA A 120 17.04 -3.69 5.78
N GLN A 121 17.71 -4.39 6.67
CA GLN A 121 17.11 -5.15 7.75
C GLN A 121 17.96 -5.05 9.01
N THR A 122 17.37 -4.62 10.10
CA THR A 122 17.96 -4.75 11.44
C THR A 122 17.93 -6.22 11.89
N PHE A 123 18.64 -6.53 12.97
CA PHE A 123 18.63 -7.89 13.52
C PHE A 123 17.23 -8.33 13.97
N SER A 124 16.48 -7.45 14.65
CA SER A 124 15.10 -7.71 15.10
C SER A 124 14.13 -7.91 13.93
N GLU A 125 14.22 -7.09 12.89
CA GLU A 125 13.40 -7.22 11.69
C GLU A 125 13.67 -8.52 10.94
N ARG A 126 14.92 -8.98 10.95
CA ARG A 126 15.28 -10.27 10.36
C ARG A 126 14.62 -11.45 11.07
N VAL A 127 14.46 -11.40 12.39
CA VAL A 127 13.77 -12.44 13.17
C VAL A 127 12.31 -12.54 12.79
N ILE A 128 11.62 -11.42 12.58
CA ILE A 128 10.22 -11.37 12.18
C ILE A 128 10.01 -11.28 10.67
N LYS A 129 11.09 -11.41 9.88
CA LYS A 129 11.13 -11.44 8.41
C LYS A 129 10.51 -10.21 7.74
N ILE A 130 10.71 -9.04 8.31
CA ILE A 130 10.38 -7.76 7.67
C ILE A 130 11.65 -6.97 7.35
N GLY A 131 11.52 -5.89 6.57
CA GLY A 131 12.61 -4.96 6.29
C GLY A 131 12.19 -3.89 5.31
N ASP A 132 13.10 -2.98 5.03
CA ASP A 132 12.89 -1.84 4.15
C ASP A 132 13.58 -2.07 2.81
N ILE A 133 12.96 -1.58 1.73
CA ILE A 133 13.56 -1.54 0.39
C ILE A 133 13.68 -0.08 0.00
N HIS A 134 14.92 0.39 -0.11
CA HIS A 134 15.27 1.73 -0.55
C HIS A 134 15.50 1.74 -2.05
N ILE A 135 14.84 2.65 -2.75
CA ILE A 135 14.87 2.77 -4.21
C ILE A 135 15.27 4.19 -4.55
N LYS A 136 16.39 4.33 -5.24
CA LYS A 136 16.88 5.62 -5.75
C LYS A 136 16.66 5.72 -7.23
N GLY A 137 16.31 6.89 -7.71
CA GLY A 137 16.08 7.10 -9.13
C GLY A 137 16.33 8.52 -9.59
N ALA A 138 16.12 8.71 -10.88
CA ALA A 138 16.36 9.98 -11.57
C ALA A 138 15.14 10.92 -11.55
N ASP A 139 14.12 10.66 -10.73
CA ASP A 139 12.97 11.54 -10.63
C ASP A 139 13.27 12.75 -9.74
N PRO A 140 13.23 13.99 -10.27
CA PRO A 140 13.51 15.19 -9.48
C PRO A 140 12.48 15.43 -8.36
N SER A 141 11.25 14.95 -8.54
CA SER A 141 10.16 15.13 -7.57
C SER A 141 10.25 14.12 -6.41
N SER A 142 10.71 12.91 -6.71
CA SER A 142 10.87 11.82 -5.76
C SER A 142 12.18 11.08 -6.04
N PRO A 143 13.34 11.67 -5.67
CA PRO A 143 14.66 11.07 -5.98
C PRO A 143 14.91 9.75 -5.22
N GLU A 144 14.20 9.53 -4.14
CA GLU A 144 14.27 8.32 -3.33
C GLU A 144 12.89 7.97 -2.77
N ILE A 145 12.52 6.69 -2.84
CA ILE A 145 11.35 6.13 -2.18
C ILE A 145 11.76 4.95 -1.31
N THR A 146 11.04 4.72 -0.22
CA THR A 146 11.27 3.59 0.67
C THR A 146 10.00 2.80 0.86
N LEU A 147 10.03 1.52 0.49
CA LEU A 147 8.99 0.57 0.84
C LEU A 147 9.29 0.04 2.24
N ARG A 148 8.53 0.48 3.23
CA ARG A 148 8.83 0.24 4.65
C ARG A 148 8.20 -1.05 5.17
N ASN A 149 8.89 -1.68 6.12
CA ASN A 149 8.37 -2.84 6.86
C ASN A 149 7.77 -3.93 5.96
N ILE A 150 8.42 -4.22 4.82
CA ILE A 150 7.92 -5.20 3.85
C ILE A 150 8.13 -6.61 4.41
N PRO A 151 7.08 -7.48 4.43
CA PRO A 151 7.25 -8.90 4.68
C PRO A 151 8.07 -9.55 3.55
N ASP A 152 9.03 -10.39 3.92
CA ASP A 152 9.98 -11.04 3.00
C ASP A 152 10.67 -10.05 2.04
N PRO A 153 11.40 -9.05 2.54
CA PRO A 153 11.95 -7.98 1.70
C PRO A 153 12.95 -8.50 0.67
N LYS A 154 13.61 -9.63 0.93
CA LYS A 154 14.52 -10.25 -0.05
C LYS A 154 13.78 -10.84 -1.23
N GLY A 155 12.67 -11.54 -0.99
CA GLY A 155 11.82 -12.07 -2.05
C GLY A 155 11.24 -10.95 -2.91
N VAL A 156 10.76 -9.88 -2.29
CA VAL A 156 10.24 -8.70 -3.00
C VAL A 156 11.33 -7.98 -3.79
N TYR A 157 12.53 -7.83 -3.22
CA TYR A 157 13.69 -7.28 -3.91
C TYR A 157 14.02 -8.05 -5.20
N GLU A 158 14.01 -9.39 -5.15
CA GLU A 158 14.29 -10.21 -6.34
C GLU A 158 13.24 -10.04 -7.44
N ILE A 159 11.96 -9.91 -7.07
CA ILE A 159 10.88 -9.62 -8.01
C ILE A 159 11.09 -8.22 -8.64
N LEU A 160 11.32 -7.23 -7.79
CA LEU A 160 11.56 -5.85 -8.22
C LEU A 160 12.78 -5.73 -9.13
N ARG A 161 13.89 -6.35 -8.77
CA ARG A 161 15.12 -6.35 -9.57
C ARG A 161 14.92 -6.98 -10.95
N LYS A 162 14.20 -8.10 -11.01
CA LYS A 162 13.85 -8.75 -12.29
C LYS A 162 12.98 -7.84 -13.16
N ALA A 163 11.96 -7.20 -12.57
CA ALA A 163 11.09 -6.26 -13.26
C ALA A 163 11.86 -5.04 -13.77
N TRP A 164 12.70 -4.45 -12.94
CA TRP A 164 13.58 -3.34 -13.31
C TRP A 164 14.50 -3.66 -14.47
N LEU A 165 15.18 -4.80 -14.43
CA LEU A 165 16.05 -5.24 -15.53
C LEU A 165 15.26 -5.52 -16.82
N ALA A 166 14.05 -6.05 -16.72
CA ALA A 166 13.15 -6.28 -17.85
C ALA A 166 12.70 -4.95 -18.47
N ALA A 167 12.29 -3.98 -17.65
CA ALA A 167 11.92 -2.63 -18.09
C ALA A 167 13.10 -1.94 -18.83
N ARG A 168 14.30 -1.99 -18.27
CA ARG A 168 15.50 -1.42 -18.90
C ARG A 168 15.80 -2.04 -20.27
N ARG A 169 15.67 -3.36 -20.41
CA ARG A 169 15.84 -4.04 -21.71
C ARG A 169 14.79 -3.61 -22.71
N LYS A 170 13.52 -3.54 -22.28
CA LYS A 170 12.38 -3.14 -23.13
C LYS A 170 12.58 -1.75 -23.73
N TYR A 171 13.12 -0.82 -22.94
CA TYR A 171 13.34 0.57 -23.36
C TYR A 171 14.76 0.86 -23.86
N GLY A 172 15.58 -0.17 -24.11
CA GLY A 172 16.90 -0.05 -24.72
C GLY A 172 17.98 0.60 -23.83
N LEU A 173 17.74 0.72 -22.52
CA LEU A 173 18.68 1.26 -21.54
C LEU A 173 19.63 0.16 -21.03
N LEU A 174 20.32 -0.52 -21.92
CA LEU A 174 21.38 -1.44 -21.55
C LEU A 174 22.60 -0.64 -21.11
N PHE A 175 23.20 -1.01 -19.97
CA PHE A 175 24.53 -0.53 -19.62
C PHE A 175 25.50 -1.02 -20.69
N ARG A 176 26.11 -0.11 -21.42
CA ARG A 176 27.34 -0.36 -22.16
C ARG A 176 28.43 -0.29 -21.10
N GLU A 177 28.86 -1.44 -20.58
CA GLU A 177 30.15 -1.51 -19.90
C GLU A 177 31.21 -1.18 -20.96
N GLU A 178 31.73 0.03 -20.89
CA GLU A 178 32.97 0.36 -21.62
C GLU A 178 34.10 -0.36 -20.84
N MET A 179 34.60 -1.44 -21.46
CA MET A 179 35.87 -2.03 -21.08
C MET A 179 37.00 -1.10 -21.51
#